data_df831325db2e583cbc15ee183f33519b
#
_entry.id   df831325db2e583cbc15ee183f33519b
#
_cell.length_a   1.000
_cell.length_b   1.000
_cell.length_c   1.000
_cell.angle_alpha   90.00
_cell.angle_beta   90.00
_cell.angle_gamma   90.00
#
_symmetry.space_group_name_H-M   'P 1'
#
loop_
_entity.id
_entity.type
_entity.pdbx_description
1 polymer ?
#
loop_
_entity_poly.entity_id
_entity_poly.type
_entity_poly.pdbx_seq_one_letter_code
_entity_poly.pdbx_strand_id
1 'polypeptide(L)'
;MARSRLLNLEDQFTFYASYHTNKVNVLIHVFCVPTILFTALVLTHAIPGAAESLARFQLPLPLLGEVPVDVTVPLLYAVANAAYFVLLEPVAGLLYAPILLTFGHLSNVLYATHHDEAMKFAGIAFVASWIAQFVGHGKFEGRAPALLDSLLQSLVLAVFFVWLEVLFYLGYRPALFKRLQNRTGVAVAEYRREQAEKKRARGAKAE
;
A
#
# COMPACT_ATOMS: atom_id res chain seq x y z
N MET A 1 -3.82 -21.38 18.64
CA MET A 1 -3.83 -21.48 17.17
C MET A 1 -2.82 -20.49 16.62
N ALA A 2 -1.81 -20.94 15.87
CA ALA A 2 -0.88 -20.02 15.20
C ALA A 2 -1.65 -19.25 14.13
N ARG A 3 -1.68 -17.89 14.23
CA ARG A 3 -2.19 -17.05 13.13
C ARG A 3 -1.43 -17.40 11.86
N SER A 4 -2.15 -17.53 10.73
CA SER A 4 -1.49 -17.72 9.44
C SER A 4 -0.46 -16.61 9.24
N ARG A 5 0.65 -16.88 8.56
CA ARG A 5 1.69 -15.84 8.29
C ARG A 5 1.09 -14.56 7.68
N LEU A 6 0.05 -14.69 6.87
CA LEU A 6 -0.64 -13.57 6.20
C LEU A 6 -1.39 -12.64 7.17
N LEU A 7 -1.78 -13.13 8.36
CA LEU A 7 -2.47 -12.35 9.40
C LEU A 7 -1.55 -11.97 10.57
N ASN A 8 -0.24 -12.17 10.44
CA ASN A 8 0.73 -11.74 11.45
C ASN A 8 1.27 -10.34 11.09
N LEU A 9 0.68 -9.32 11.68
CA LEU A 9 1.07 -7.93 11.47
C LEU A 9 2.58 -7.70 11.68
N GLU A 10 3.14 -8.25 12.76
CA GLU A 10 4.54 -7.99 13.12
C GLU A 10 5.51 -8.56 12.08
N ASP A 11 5.24 -9.77 11.56
CA ASP A 11 6.07 -10.39 10.53
C ASP A 11 5.93 -9.64 9.19
N GLN A 12 4.71 -9.30 8.81
CA GLN A 12 4.43 -8.62 7.55
C GLN A 12 5.01 -7.19 7.55
N PHE A 13 4.82 -6.44 8.66
CA PHE A 13 5.37 -5.09 8.77
C PHE A 13 6.90 -5.10 8.84
N THR A 14 7.50 -6.06 9.58
CA THR A 14 8.96 -6.18 9.66
C THR A 14 9.59 -6.40 8.28
N PHE A 15 8.97 -7.25 7.45
CA PHE A 15 9.42 -7.45 6.08
C PHE A 15 9.35 -6.14 5.29
N TYR A 16 8.19 -5.46 5.27
CA TYR A 16 8.03 -4.17 4.59
C TYR A 16 9.07 -3.14 5.08
N ALA A 17 9.17 -2.92 6.38
CA ALA A 17 10.04 -1.92 6.98
C ALA A 17 11.54 -2.21 6.74
N SER A 18 11.92 -3.47 6.51
CA SER A 18 13.30 -3.83 6.16
C SER A 18 13.75 -3.29 4.79
N TYR A 19 12.81 -2.91 3.92
CA TYR A 19 13.06 -2.26 2.62
C TYR A 19 12.83 -0.73 2.67
N HIS A 20 12.38 -0.19 3.82
CA HIS A 20 11.97 1.20 3.98
C HIS A 20 12.58 1.78 5.26
N THR A 21 13.92 1.86 5.30
CA THR A 21 14.68 2.37 6.45
C THR A 21 15.05 3.84 6.31
N ASN A 22 15.14 4.33 5.08
CA ASN A 22 15.48 5.72 4.80
C ASN A 22 14.23 6.60 4.86
N LYS A 23 14.27 7.67 5.68
CA LYS A 23 13.13 8.58 5.89
C LYS A 23 12.62 9.25 4.60
N VAL A 24 13.51 9.56 3.65
CA VAL A 24 13.12 10.16 2.37
C VAL A 24 12.36 9.13 1.53
N ASN A 25 12.83 7.88 1.48
CA ASN A 25 12.14 6.80 0.81
C ASN A 25 10.75 6.55 1.42
N VAL A 26 10.65 6.49 2.76
CA VAL A 26 9.36 6.37 3.47
C VAL A 26 8.44 7.52 3.10
N LEU A 27 8.92 8.77 3.10
CA LEU A 27 8.10 9.94 2.74
C LEU A 27 7.59 9.87 1.30
N ILE A 28 8.42 9.45 0.35
CA ILE A 28 7.98 9.20 -1.04
C ILE A 28 6.83 8.18 -1.06
N HIS A 29 6.95 7.09 -0.29
CA HIS A 29 5.92 6.07 -0.22
C HIS A 29 4.62 6.57 0.43
N VAL A 30 4.70 7.43 1.45
CA VAL A 30 3.52 8.03 2.11
C VAL A 30 2.64 8.79 1.12
N PHE A 31 3.22 9.46 0.12
CA PHE A 31 2.46 10.16 -0.91
C PHE A 31 2.14 9.28 -2.12
N CYS A 32 3.12 8.52 -2.59
CA CYS A 32 2.97 7.79 -3.85
C CYS A 32 2.12 6.52 -3.73
N VAL A 33 2.15 5.80 -2.59
CA VAL A 33 1.38 4.55 -2.45
C VAL A 33 -0.14 4.80 -2.46
N PRO A 34 -0.70 5.77 -1.71
CA PRO A 34 -2.12 6.09 -1.83
C PRO A 34 -2.50 6.60 -3.23
N THR A 35 -1.61 7.37 -3.88
CA THR A 35 -1.81 7.84 -5.25
C THR A 35 -1.85 6.68 -6.24
N ILE A 36 -0.92 5.72 -6.14
CA ILE A 36 -0.92 4.50 -6.96
C ILE A 36 -2.20 3.72 -6.75
N LEU A 37 -2.63 3.51 -5.51
CA LEU A 37 -3.87 2.80 -5.21
C LEU A 37 -5.07 3.49 -5.89
N PHE A 38 -5.26 4.79 -5.65
CA PHE A 38 -6.39 5.53 -6.19
C PHE A 38 -6.41 5.53 -7.72
N THR A 39 -5.27 5.81 -8.32
CA THR A 39 -5.15 5.82 -9.80
C THR A 39 -5.31 4.43 -10.39
N ALA A 40 -4.85 3.37 -9.72
CA ALA A 40 -5.09 1.99 -10.13
C ALA A 40 -6.59 1.65 -10.11
N LEU A 41 -7.34 2.12 -9.09
CA LEU A 41 -8.81 1.94 -9.05
C LEU A 41 -9.48 2.63 -10.24
N VAL A 42 -9.06 3.86 -10.59
CA VAL A 42 -9.57 4.55 -11.78
C VAL A 42 -9.22 3.78 -13.05
N LEU A 43 -7.96 3.37 -13.22
CA LEU A 43 -7.51 2.65 -14.42
C LEU A 43 -8.15 1.26 -14.58
N THR A 44 -8.54 0.62 -13.47
CA THR A 44 -9.23 -0.68 -13.49
C THR A 44 -10.54 -0.63 -14.27
N HIS A 45 -11.21 0.53 -14.33
CA HIS A 45 -12.44 0.68 -15.12
C HIS A 45 -12.24 0.47 -16.63
N ALA A 46 -11.01 0.56 -17.15
CA ALA A 46 -10.71 0.25 -18.54
C ALA A 46 -10.74 -1.27 -18.85
N ILE A 47 -10.74 -2.12 -17.81
CA ILE A 47 -10.85 -3.57 -17.98
C ILE A 47 -12.31 -3.91 -18.34
N PRO A 48 -12.58 -4.67 -19.41
CA PRO A 48 -13.92 -5.06 -19.78
C PRO A 48 -14.69 -5.68 -18.60
N GLY A 49 -15.89 -5.18 -18.34
CA GLY A 49 -16.75 -5.61 -17.23
C GLY A 49 -16.44 -4.98 -15.87
N ALA A 50 -15.27 -4.40 -15.66
CA ALA A 50 -14.90 -3.87 -14.34
C ALA A 50 -15.65 -2.59 -13.95
N ALA A 51 -16.11 -1.81 -14.93
CA ALA A 51 -16.93 -0.62 -14.74
C ALA A 51 -18.43 -0.94 -14.58
N GLU A 52 -18.83 -2.17 -14.84
CA GLU A 52 -20.24 -2.56 -14.73
C GLU A 52 -20.69 -2.55 -13.29
N SER A 53 -21.88 -1.98 -13.05
CA SER A 53 -22.48 -1.95 -11.71
C SER A 53 -23.16 -3.30 -11.43
N LEU A 54 -22.62 -4.06 -10.51
CA LEU A 54 -23.17 -5.33 -10.03
C LEU A 54 -24.41 -5.11 -9.14
N ALA A 55 -24.46 -3.98 -8.46
CA ALA A 55 -25.57 -3.54 -7.62
C ALA A 55 -25.51 -2.02 -7.45
N ARG A 56 -26.66 -1.39 -7.24
CA ARG A 56 -26.78 0.04 -6.94
C ARG A 56 -27.70 0.25 -5.75
N PHE A 57 -27.28 1.12 -4.84
CA PHE A 57 -28.10 1.52 -3.68
C PHE A 57 -27.84 2.98 -3.30
N GLN A 58 -28.74 3.54 -2.49
CA GLN A 58 -28.57 4.86 -1.91
C GLN A 58 -28.02 4.72 -0.49
N LEU A 59 -26.92 5.41 -0.19
CA LEU A 59 -26.34 5.45 1.14
C LEU A 59 -26.77 6.74 1.84
N PRO A 60 -27.60 6.69 2.89
CA PRO A 60 -27.98 7.89 3.63
C PRO A 60 -26.81 8.37 4.49
N LEU A 61 -26.29 9.55 4.20
CA LEU A 61 -25.22 10.18 4.99
C LEU A 61 -25.77 11.44 5.68
N PRO A 62 -25.54 11.61 7.01
CA PRO A 62 -26.17 12.67 7.80
C PRO A 62 -25.97 14.10 7.29
N LEU A 63 -24.84 14.37 6.61
CA LEU A 63 -24.50 15.70 6.11
C LEU A 63 -24.59 15.85 4.58
N LEU A 64 -24.60 14.74 3.85
CA LEU A 64 -24.54 14.70 2.38
C LEU A 64 -25.85 14.25 1.73
N GLY A 65 -26.83 13.83 2.54
CA GLY A 65 -28.08 13.26 2.04
C GLY A 65 -27.87 11.83 1.51
N GLU A 66 -28.66 11.46 0.49
CA GLU A 66 -28.55 10.16 -0.15
C GLU A 66 -27.47 10.19 -1.23
N VAL A 67 -26.43 9.38 -1.06
CA VAL A 67 -25.32 9.25 -2.01
C VAL A 67 -25.52 7.95 -2.80
N PRO A 68 -25.63 8.03 -4.16
CA PRO A 68 -25.73 6.83 -4.97
C PRO A 68 -24.39 6.07 -4.98
N VAL A 69 -24.45 4.78 -4.69
CA VAL A 69 -23.28 3.90 -4.67
C VAL A 69 -23.45 2.80 -5.69
N ASP A 70 -22.56 2.76 -6.67
CA ASP A 70 -22.43 1.68 -7.64
C ASP A 70 -21.39 0.68 -7.17
N VAL A 71 -21.79 -0.58 -7.01
CA VAL A 71 -20.88 -1.67 -6.65
C VAL A 71 -20.20 -2.17 -7.92
N THR A 72 -18.97 -1.72 -8.12
CA THR A 72 -18.10 -2.09 -9.25
C THR A 72 -16.92 -2.91 -8.78
N VAL A 73 -16.10 -3.45 -9.70
CA VAL A 73 -14.87 -4.18 -9.33
C VAL A 73 -13.90 -3.31 -8.52
N PRO A 74 -13.62 -2.03 -8.86
CA PRO A 74 -12.80 -1.15 -8.02
C PRO A 74 -13.32 -0.97 -6.59
N LEU A 75 -14.64 -0.79 -6.43
CA LEU A 75 -15.23 -0.67 -5.08
C LEU A 75 -15.13 -1.99 -4.31
N LEU A 76 -15.38 -3.13 -4.94
CA LEU A 76 -15.21 -4.45 -4.30
C LEU A 76 -13.76 -4.69 -3.86
N TYR A 77 -12.78 -4.27 -4.66
CA TYR A 77 -11.38 -4.33 -4.28
C TYR A 77 -11.10 -3.47 -3.04
N ALA A 78 -11.64 -2.25 -2.97
CA ALA A 78 -11.52 -1.38 -1.81
C ALA A 78 -12.14 -2.01 -0.55
N VAL A 79 -13.34 -2.61 -0.67
CA VAL A 79 -14.02 -3.33 0.41
C VAL A 79 -13.20 -4.54 0.90
N ALA A 80 -12.68 -5.34 -0.02
CA ALA A 80 -11.86 -6.51 0.32
C ALA A 80 -10.58 -6.11 1.07
N ASN A 81 -9.91 -5.04 0.62
CA ASN A 81 -8.74 -4.50 1.33
C ASN A 81 -9.10 -3.96 2.71
N ALA A 82 -10.20 -3.20 2.84
CA ALA A 82 -10.65 -2.71 4.13
C ALA A 82 -10.92 -3.86 5.11
N ALA A 83 -11.62 -4.89 4.68
CA ALA A 83 -11.87 -6.09 5.49
C ALA A 83 -10.56 -6.79 5.90
N TYR A 84 -9.63 -6.96 4.97
CA TYR A 84 -8.34 -7.58 5.26
C TYR A 84 -7.51 -6.76 6.26
N PHE A 85 -7.49 -5.44 6.14
CA PHE A 85 -6.77 -4.55 7.05
C PHE A 85 -7.37 -4.53 8.46
N VAL A 86 -8.71 -4.61 8.57
CA VAL A 86 -9.39 -4.79 9.86
C VAL A 86 -9.03 -6.14 10.51
N LEU A 87 -8.92 -7.22 9.74
CA LEU A 87 -8.48 -8.53 10.25
C LEU A 87 -7.01 -8.51 10.70
N LEU A 88 -6.17 -7.71 10.03
CA LEU A 88 -4.74 -7.63 10.33
C LEU A 88 -4.48 -6.78 11.59
N GLU A 89 -5.08 -5.59 11.65
CA GLU A 89 -5.05 -4.69 12.81
C GLU A 89 -6.38 -3.92 12.89
N PRO A 90 -7.29 -4.29 13.82
CA PRO A 90 -8.66 -3.80 13.82
C PRO A 90 -8.80 -2.27 13.88
N VAL A 91 -8.05 -1.60 14.76
CA VAL A 91 -8.21 -0.15 14.96
C VAL A 91 -7.67 0.64 13.76
N ALA A 92 -6.44 0.34 13.32
CA ALA A 92 -5.87 1.02 12.17
C ALA A 92 -6.63 0.69 10.87
N GLY A 93 -7.13 -0.56 10.73
CA GLY A 93 -7.96 -0.98 9.62
C GLY A 93 -9.29 -0.23 9.57
N LEU A 94 -9.99 -0.10 10.70
CA LEU A 94 -11.24 0.67 10.79
C LEU A 94 -11.03 2.16 10.52
N LEU A 95 -9.91 2.74 10.95
CA LEU A 95 -9.57 4.14 10.63
C LEU A 95 -9.26 4.34 9.15
N TYR A 96 -8.72 3.32 8.47
CA TYR A 96 -8.39 3.41 7.05
C TYR A 96 -9.55 3.04 6.12
N ALA A 97 -10.50 2.21 6.59
CA ALA A 97 -11.63 1.74 5.79
C ALA A 97 -12.43 2.87 5.12
N PRO A 98 -12.80 3.98 5.80
CA PRO A 98 -13.49 5.09 5.14
C PRO A 98 -12.70 5.70 3.97
N ILE A 99 -11.38 5.79 4.09
CA ILE A 99 -10.51 6.33 3.03
C ILE A 99 -10.53 5.41 1.82
N LEU A 100 -10.38 4.08 2.03
CA LEU A 100 -10.42 3.09 0.95
C LEU A 100 -11.76 3.08 0.23
N LEU A 101 -12.87 3.08 0.98
CA LEU A 101 -14.22 3.11 0.41
C LEU A 101 -14.48 4.40 -0.36
N THR A 102 -13.99 5.53 0.14
CA THR A 102 -14.05 6.81 -0.58
C THR A 102 -13.25 6.74 -1.89
N PHE A 103 -12.06 6.14 -1.89
CA PHE A 103 -11.28 5.95 -3.12
C PHE A 103 -12.02 5.09 -4.14
N GLY A 104 -12.61 3.96 -3.71
CA GLY A 104 -13.42 3.12 -4.59
C GLY A 104 -14.63 3.85 -5.16
N HIS A 105 -15.37 4.58 -4.32
CA HIS A 105 -16.52 5.36 -4.76
C HIS A 105 -16.13 6.51 -5.69
N LEU A 106 -15.11 7.32 -5.34
CA LEU A 106 -14.64 8.42 -6.18
C LEU A 106 -14.10 7.93 -7.52
N SER A 107 -13.47 6.77 -7.58
CA SER A 107 -13.03 6.20 -8.86
C SER A 107 -14.22 5.94 -9.80
N ASN A 108 -15.36 5.45 -9.27
CA ASN A 108 -16.60 5.26 -10.03
C ASN A 108 -17.15 6.61 -10.53
N VAL A 109 -17.25 7.60 -9.63
CA VAL A 109 -17.76 8.92 -9.96
C VAL A 109 -16.92 9.60 -11.04
N LEU A 110 -15.61 9.61 -10.87
CA LEU A 110 -14.69 10.24 -11.83
C LEU A 110 -14.76 9.55 -13.22
N TYR A 111 -14.78 8.24 -13.23
CA TYR A 111 -14.90 7.49 -14.48
C TYR A 111 -16.22 7.78 -15.19
N ALA A 112 -17.34 7.87 -14.45
CA ALA A 112 -18.66 8.13 -15.02
C ALA A 112 -18.85 9.58 -15.49
N THR A 113 -18.23 10.57 -14.83
CA THR A 113 -18.46 11.99 -15.09
C THR A 113 -17.37 12.66 -15.93
N HIS A 114 -16.13 12.17 -15.85
CA HIS A 114 -14.95 12.79 -16.48
C HIS A 114 -14.02 11.74 -17.08
N HIS A 115 -14.60 10.81 -17.88
CA HIS A 115 -13.89 9.61 -18.37
C HIS A 115 -12.47 9.90 -18.89
N ASP A 116 -12.37 10.73 -19.92
CA ASP A 116 -11.09 10.93 -20.63
C ASP A 116 -10.04 11.64 -19.77
N GLU A 117 -10.47 12.68 -19.04
CA GLU A 117 -9.59 13.41 -18.13
C GLU A 117 -9.15 12.55 -16.95
N ALA A 118 -10.08 11.79 -16.37
CA ALA A 118 -9.79 10.89 -15.25
C ALA A 118 -8.80 9.80 -15.65
N MET A 119 -9.00 9.16 -16.81
CA MET A 119 -8.10 8.12 -17.32
C MET A 119 -6.71 8.68 -17.65
N LYS A 120 -6.63 9.85 -18.30
CA LYS A 120 -5.36 10.50 -18.62
C LYS A 120 -4.60 10.91 -17.35
N PHE A 121 -5.28 11.59 -16.42
CA PHE A 121 -4.67 11.97 -15.14
C PHE A 121 -4.21 10.75 -14.35
N ALA A 122 -5.06 9.73 -14.23
CA ALA A 122 -4.72 8.51 -13.51
C ALA A 122 -3.50 7.81 -14.12
N GLY A 123 -3.42 7.71 -15.45
CA GLY A 123 -2.27 7.12 -16.13
C GLY A 123 -0.96 7.87 -15.85
N ILE A 124 -0.98 9.20 -15.95
CA ILE A 124 0.21 10.03 -15.71
C ILE A 124 0.63 9.92 -14.24
N ALA A 125 -0.30 10.10 -13.29
CA ALA A 125 -0.01 10.09 -11.86
C ALA A 125 0.43 8.70 -11.39
N PHE A 126 -0.14 7.61 -11.93
CA PHE A 126 0.27 6.24 -11.66
C PHE A 126 1.74 6.02 -12.05
N VAL A 127 2.10 6.34 -13.30
CA VAL A 127 3.48 6.16 -13.81
C VAL A 127 4.47 7.04 -13.05
N ALA A 128 4.13 8.31 -12.82
CA ALA A 128 4.99 9.24 -12.10
C ALA A 128 5.25 8.76 -10.65
N SER A 129 4.22 8.24 -9.97
CA SER A 129 4.34 7.71 -8.62
C SER A 129 5.21 6.46 -8.57
N TRP A 130 5.11 5.55 -9.54
CA TRP A 130 5.99 4.39 -9.64
C TRP A 130 7.45 4.81 -9.88
N ILE A 131 7.70 5.76 -10.80
CA ILE A 131 9.06 6.30 -11.04
C ILE A 131 9.63 6.88 -9.74
N ALA A 132 8.85 7.67 -9.00
CA ALA A 132 9.28 8.26 -7.74
C ALA A 132 9.65 7.18 -6.70
N GLN A 133 8.89 6.09 -6.60
CA GLN A 133 9.23 4.97 -5.70
C GLN A 133 10.52 4.24 -6.12
N PHE A 134 10.72 3.97 -7.41
CA PHE A 134 11.98 3.39 -7.90
C PHE A 134 13.18 4.29 -7.63
N VAL A 135 13.03 5.62 -7.78
CA VAL A 135 14.05 6.59 -7.38
C VAL A 135 14.28 6.55 -5.87
N GLY A 136 13.22 6.46 -5.07
CA GLY A 136 13.29 6.31 -3.63
C GLY A 136 14.15 5.11 -3.22
N HIS A 137 13.85 3.94 -3.75
CA HIS A 137 14.60 2.72 -3.49
C HIS A 137 16.05 2.76 -4.03
N GLY A 138 16.23 3.23 -5.25
CA GLY A 138 17.57 3.24 -5.89
C GLY A 138 18.51 4.26 -5.26
N LYS A 139 18.03 5.50 -5.05
CA LYS A 139 18.89 6.62 -4.61
C LYS A 139 19.05 6.71 -3.10
N PHE A 140 17.97 6.48 -2.35
CA PHE A 140 17.94 6.75 -0.91
C PHE A 140 18.03 5.47 -0.08
N GLU A 141 17.46 4.35 -0.51
CA GLU A 141 17.54 3.08 0.22
C GLU A 141 18.76 2.25 -0.20
N GLY A 142 19.21 2.36 -1.46
CA GLY A 142 20.29 1.56 -2.00
C GLY A 142 19.95 0.06 -2.11
N ARG A 143 18.67 -0.26 -2.15
CA ARG A 143 18.11 -1.62 -2.23
C ARG A 143 16.96 -1.66 -3.23
N ALA A 144 16.92 -2.74 -4.04
CA ALA A 144 15.81 -2.96 -4.95
C ALA A 144 14.47 -3.07 -4.17
N PRO A 145 13.36 -2.61 -4.76
CA PRO A 145 12.05 -2.71 -4.10
C PRO A 145 11.65 -4.17 -3.84
N ALA A 146 10.88 -4.39 -2.78
CA ALA A 146 10.35 -5.70 -2.39
C ALA A 146 9.40 -6.33 -3.43
N LEU A 147 9.00 -5.58 -4.47
CA LEU A 147 8.13 -6.03 -5.55
C LEU A 147 8.63 -7.33 -6.20
N LEU A 148 9.95 -7.49 -6.30
CA LEU A 148 10.59 -8.68 -6.86
C LEU A 148 10.55 -9.89 -5.90
N ASP A 149 10.39 -9.66 -4.60
CA ASP A 149 10.41 -10.70 -3.57
C ASP A 149 9.01 -11.12 -3.13
N SER A 150 8.02 -10.19 -3.16
CA SER A 150 6.63 -10.46 -2.77
C SER A 150 5.65 -9.47 -3.39
N LEU A 151 4.89 -9.92 -4.40
CA LEU A 151 3.83 -9.12 -5.03
C LEU A 151 2.71 -8.76 -4.05
N LEU A 152 2.25 -9.72 -3.23
CA LEU A 152 1.17 -9.49 -2.26
C LEU A 152 1.54 -8.37 -1.28
N GLN A 153 2.76 -8.39 -0.75
CA GLN A 153 3.21 -7.38 0.18
C GLN A 153 3.37 -6.02 -0.49
N SER A 154 3.87 -6.00 -1.72
CA SER A 154 4.15 -4.75 -2.43
C SER A 154 2.91 -4.08 -3.01
N LEU A 155 1.89 -4.84 -3.40
CA LEU A 155 0.69 -4.29 -4.05
C LEU A 155 -0.49 -4.10 -3.08
N VAL A 156 -0.60 -4.95 -2.04
CA VAL A 156 -1.73 -4.92 -1.11
C VAL A 156 -1.31 -4.35 0.24
N LEU A 157 -0.30 -4.95 0.87
CA LEU A 157 0.08 -4.60 2.24
C LEU A 157 0.85 -3.29 2.35
N ALA A 158 1.58 -2.88 1.31
CA ALA A 158 2.28 -1.58 1.31
C ALA A 158 1.33 -0.42 1.60
N VAL A 159 0.11 -0.47 1.06
CA VAL A 159 -0.93 0.53 1.28
C VAL A 159 -1.26 0.68 2.78
N PHE A 160 -1.41 -0.45 3.47
CA PHE A 160 -1.71 -0.46 4.90
C PHE A 160 -0.49 -0.08 5.75
N PHE A 161 0.70 -0.51 5.34
CA PHE A 161 1.91 -0.21 6.11
C PHE A 161 2.33 1.24 6.03
N VAL A 162 2.15 1.87 4.89
CA VAL A 162 2.32 3.33 4.75
C VAL A 162 1.34 4.08 5.67
N TRP A 163 0.09 3.62 5.78
CA TRP A 163 -0.87 4.15 6.73
C TRP A 163 -0.42 3.97 8.18
N LEU A 164 0.09 2.79 8.54
CA LEU A 164 0.64 2.52 9.87
C LEU A 164 1.85 3.41 10.18
N GLU A 165 2.74 3.70 9.22
CA GLU A 165 3.85 4.64 9.39
C GLU A 165 3.33 6.04 9.79
N VAL A 166 2.27 6.53 9.12
CA VAL A 166 1.62 7.79 9.48
C VAL A 166 1.04 7.73 10.90
N LEU A 167 0.33 6.67 11.24
CA LEU A 167 -0.23 6.49 12.58
C LEU A 167 0.86 6.41 13.66
N PHE A 168 1.95 5.69 13.42
CA PHE A 168 3.08 5.61 14.35
C PHE A 168 3.75 6.97 14.54
N TYR A 169 3.91 7.74 13.48
CA TYR A 169 4.40 9.12 13.59
C TYR A 169 3.48 10.00 14.45
N LEU A 170 2.16 9.77 14.40
CA LEU A 170 1.17 10.43 15.25
C LEU A 170 1.06 9.85 16.67
N GLY A 171 1.92 8.89 17.03
CA GLY A 171 1.97 8.32 18.39
C GLY A 171 1.05 7.11 18.62
N TYR A 172 0.53 6.49 17.56
CA TYR A 172 -0.31 5.29 17.69
C TYR A 172 0.51 4.10 18.20
N ARG A 173 0.02 3.44 19.27
CA ARG A 173 0.59 2.20 19.87
C ARG A 173 2.13 2.21 20.00
N PRO A 174 2.73 3.11 20.78
CA PRO A 174 4.20 3.29 20.84
C PRO A 174 4.95 2.02 21.25
N ALA A 175 4.36 1.19 22.10
CA ALA A 175 4.97 -0.09 22.48
C ALA A 175 5.03 -1.09 21.31
N LEU A 176 4.02 -1.13 20.43
CA LEU A 176 4.06 -1.92 19.21
C LEU A 176 5.11 -1.38 18.25
N PHE A 177 5.13 -0.07 18.04
CA PHE A 177 6.10 0.58 17.16
C PHE A 177 7.54 0.28 17.58
N LYS A 178 7.85 0.38 18.88
CA LYS A 178 9.19 0.04 19.42
C LYS A 178 9.57 -1.42 19.15
N ARG A 179 8.63 -2.37 19.32
CA ARG A 179 8.90 -3.78 18.99
C ARG A 179 9.18 -3.98 17.51
N LEU A 180 8.38 -3.35 16.64
CA LEU A 180 8.56 -3.41 15.19
C LEU A 180 9.90 -2.81 14.76
N GLN A 181 10.29 -1.66 15.32
CA GLN A 181 11.60 -1.05 15.05
C GLN A 181 12.76 -1.98 15.43
N ASN A 182 12.68 -2.63 16.61
CA ASN A 182 13.71 -3.58 17.03
C ASN A 182 13.81 -4.77 16.09
N ARG A 183 12.67 -5.37 15.70
CA ARG A 183 12.63 -6.50 14.74
C ARG A 183 13.17 -6.09 13.38
N THR A 184 12.78 -4.91 12.88
CA THR A 184 13.29 -4.35 11.62
C THR A 184 14.80 -4.14 11.68
N GLY A 185 15.30 -3.61 12.79
CA GLY A 185 16.75 -3.42 12.99
C GLY A 185 17.53 -4.74 12.89
N VAL A 186 17.02 -5.82 13.49
CA VAL A 186 17.63 -7.16 13.37
C VAL A 186 17.60 -7.64 11.91
N ALA A 187 16.45 -7.59 11.25
CA ALA A 187 16.31 -8.04 9.86
C ALA A 187 17.23 -7.26 8.89
N VAL A 188 17.39 -5.95 9.10
CA VAL A 188 18.31 -5.12 8.29
C VAL A 188 19.78 -5.48 8.56
N ALA A 189 20.14 -5.75 9.82
CA ALA A 189 21.49 -6.16 10.17
C ALA A 189 21.86 -7.52 9.54
N GLU A 190 20.95 -8.48 9.60
CA GLU A 190 21.11 -9.79 8.94
C GLU A 190 21.29 -9.64 7.43
N TYR A 191 20.41 -8.86 6.77
CA TYR A 191 20.53 -8.60 5.33
C TYR A 191 21.89 -7.98 4.97
N ARG A 192 22.36 -6.98 5.72
CA ARG A 192 23.67 -6.34 5.48
C ARG A 192 24.82 -7.31 5.63
N ARG A 193 24.75 -8.21 6.62
CA ARG A 193 25.74 -9.25 6.84
C ARG A 193 25.80 -10.22 5.65
N GLU A 194 24.65 -10.73 5.20
CA GLU A 194 24.58 -11.60 4.02
C GLU A 194 25.14 -10.96 2.75
N GLN A 195 24.84 -9.66 2.53
CA GLN A 195 25.38 -8.93 1.38
C GLN A 195 26.90 -8.78 1.47
N ALA A 196 27.45 -8.52 2.66
CA ALA A 196 28.88 -8.44 2.87
C ALA A 196 29.59 -9.79 2.63
N GLU A 197 29.00 -10.89 3.09
CA GLU A 197 29.50 -12.25 2.85
C GLU A 197 29.48 -12.60 1.34
N LYS A 198 28.38 -12.31 0.64
CA LYS A 198 28.27 -12.48 -0.81
C LYS A 198 29.32 -11.68 -1.59
N LYS A 199 29.57 -10.43 -1.17
CA LYS A 199 30.58 -9.57 -1.80
C LYS A 199 32.00 -10.13 -1.61
N ARG A 200 32.33 -10.60 -0.41
CA ARG A 200 33.63 -11.24 -0.09
C ARG A 200 33.83 -12.52 -0.94
N ALA A 201 32.80 -13.38 -1.01
CA ALA A 201 32.88 -14.61 -1.80
C ALA A 201 33.03 -14.36 -3.30
N ARG A 202 32.47 -13.26 -3.83
CA ARG A 202 32.67 -12.85 -5.24
C ARG A 202 34.07 -12.28 -5.50
N GLY A 203 34.62 -11.49 -4.57
CA GLY A 203 36.00 -10.99 -4.66
C GLY A 203 37.03 -12.13 -4.69
N ALA A 204 36.87 -13.11 -3.77
CA ALA A 204 37.79 -14.27 -3.72
C ALA A 204 37.70 -15.24 -4.91
N LYS A 205 36.67 -15.12 -5.78
CA LYS A 205 36.57 -15.89 -7.04
C LYS A 205 37.10 -15.15 -8.26
N ALA A 206 37.40 -13.87 -8.12
CA ALA A 206 37.89 -13.03 -9.20
C ALA A 206 39.42 -12.85 -9.16
N GLU A 207 40.07 -13.31 -8.10
CA GLU A 207 41.54 -13.49 -7.93
C GLU A 207 41.93 -14.93 -8.29
#